data_28d3c9f62e08122577a554a19a5421b6
#
_entry.id   28d3c9f62e08122577a554a19a5421b6
#
_cell.length_a   1.000
_cell.length_b   1.000
_cell.length_c   1.000
_cell.angle_alpha   90.00
_cell.angle_beta   90.00
_cell.angle_gamma   90.00
#
_symmetry.space_group_name_H-M   'P 1'
#
loop_
_entity.id
_entity.type
_entity.pdbx_description
1 polymer ?
#
loop_
_entity_poly.entity_id
_entity_poly.type
_entity_poly.pdbx_seq_one_letter_code
_entity_poly.pdbx_strand_id
1 'polypeptide(L)'
;MYKLSRTRIFLILAICVIGIFFAIPNMMKDPSSLPKWWQPVNLGLDLQGGSNLLLEVKLDDVLKDRMSTVEDSARQLLRENKIRYQNLSAGSESVKVKIENLNSRNQARGLFKKIDNGILVEENEDGTLVIKYSEAALNELRLKVVDQSIEIVRRRIDELGTKEPVIQRQGTDRIVVQLPGLQNPEYVKTLLGKTAKLSFHMVDSRSTAADARRGKLGSSSRLIKGEGGETYVISRKPVVGGE
;
A
#
# COMPACT_ATOMS: atom_id res chain seq x y z
N MET A 1 44.25 -54.42 -6.27
CA MET A 1 44.57 -53.11 -6.90
C MET A 1 43.61 -52.89 -8.09
N TYR A 2 42.67 -52.01 -7.98
CA TYR A 2 41.76 -51.68 -9.10
C TYR A 2 42.53 -50.87 -10.13
N LYS A 3 42.84 -51.47 -11.28
CA LYS A 3 43.43 -50.77 -12.43
C LYS A 3 42.32 -49.94 -13.07
N LEU A 4 42.32 -48.64 -12.85
CA LEU A 4 41.44 -47.70 -13.53
C LEU A 4 41.79 -47.69 -15.04
N SER A 5 40.80 -48.02 -15.88
CA SER A 5 40.94 -47.91 -17.33
C SER A 5 41.23 -46.45 -17.73
N ARG A 6 42.11 -46.24 -18.70
CA ARG A 6 42.47 -44.90 -19.23
C ARG A 6 41.22 -44.08 -19.62
N THR A 7 40.22 -44.74 -20.15
CA THR A 7 38.92 -44.10 -20.49
C THR A 7 38.17 -43.56 -19.25
N ARG A 8 38.19 -44.27 -18.12
CA ARG A 8 37.57 -43.81 -16.88
C ARG A 8 38.30 -42.62 -16.27
N ILE A 9 39.63 -42.61 -16.34
CA ILE A 9 40.46 -41.50 -15.88
C ILE A 9 40.14 -40.24 -16.73
N PHE A 10 40.05 -40.40 -18.05
CA PHE A 10 39.72 -39.30 -18.95
C PHE A 10 38.34 -38.74 -18.71
N LEU A 11 37.35 -39.60 -18.45
CA LEU A 11 35.97 -39.19 -18.13
C LEU A 11 35.88 -38.41 -16.80
N ILE A 12 36.58 -38.88 -15.76
CA ILE A 12 36.63 -38.20 -14.47
C ILE A 12 37.29 -36.83 -14.64
N LEU A 13 38.42 -36.74 -15.34
CA LEU A 13 39.11 -35.48 -15.61
C LEU A 13 38.23 -34.51 -16.40
N ALA A 14 37.50 -34.98 -17.41
CA ALA A 14 36.59 -34.16 -18.18
C ALA A 14 35.45 -33.58 -17.31
N ILE A 15 34.86 -34.40 -16.43
CA ILE A 15 33.83 -33.93 -15.49
C ILE A 15 34.40 -32.88 -14.54
N CYS A 16 35.59 -33.08 -13.99
CA CYS A 16 36.26 -32.11 -13.12
C CYS A 16 36.52 -30.78 -13.85
N VAL A 17 37.00 -30.82 -15.08
CA VAL A 17 37.24 -29.61 -15.89
C VAL A 17 35.95 -28.87 -16.17
N ILE A 18 34.88 -29.59 -16.51
CA ILE A 18 33.54 -28.98 -16.69
C ILE A 18 33.06 -28.35 -15.38
N GLY A 19 33.21 -29.02 -14.23
CA GLY A 19 32.84 -28.48 -12.93
C GLY A 19 33.60 -27.20 -12.59
N ILE A 20 34.92 -27.18 -12.81
CA ILE A 20 35.78 -26.00 -12.63
C ILE A 20 35.31 -24.87 -13.55
N PHE A 21 35.02 -25.15 -14.82
CA PHE A 21 34.56 -24.16 -15.78
C PHE A 21 33.28 -23.46 -15.32
N PHE A 22 32.31 -24.20 -14.78
CA PHE A 22 31.06 -23.62 -14.22
C PHE A 22 31.27 -22.92 -12.88
N ALA A 23 32.35 -23.21 -12.15
CA ALA A 23 32.67 -22.55 -10.88
C ALA A 23 33.41 -21.21 -11.07
N ILE A 24 34.09 -20.97 -12.20
CA ILE A 24 34.87 -19.76 -12.48
C ILE A 24 34.07 -18.47 -12.27
N PRO A 25 32.80 -18.33 -12.73
CA PRO A 25 32.01 -17.09 -12.53
C PRO A 25 31.84 -16.66 -11.08
N ASN A 26 31.82 -17.64 -10.16
CA ASN A 26 31.65 -17.34 -8.71
C ASN A 26 32.90 -16.71 -8.09
N MET A 27 34.05 -16.78 -8.74
CA MET A 27 35.31 -16.18 -8.29
C MET A 27 35.57 -14.80 -8.92
N MET A 28 34.81 -14.41 -9.94
CA MET A 28 34.99 -13.13 -10.63
C MET A 28 34.32 -11.99 -9.87
N LYS A 29 35.04 -10.83 -9.72
CA LYS A 29 34.52 -9.63 -9.06
C LYS A 29 33.41 -8.93 -9.85
N ASP A 30 33.45 -8.97 -11.19
CA ASP A 30 32.48 -8.31 -12.07
C ASP A 30 31.93 -9.29 -13.13
N PRO A 31 30.86 -10.01 -12.80
CA PRO A 31 30.25 -10.98 -13.71
C PRO A 31 29.33 -10.38 -14.78
N SER A 32 29.19 -9.04 -14.82
CA SER A 32 28.25 -8.33 -15.72
C SER A 32 28.54 -8.51 -17.22
N SER A 33 29.76 -8.87 -17.57
CA SER A 33 30.19 -9.12 -18.95
C SER A 33 29.93 -10.55 -19.43
N LEU A 34 29.48 -11.46 -18.54
CA LEU A 34 29.27 -12.86 -18.87
C LEU A 34 27.90 -13.11 -19.51
N PRO A 35 27.79 -14.08 -20.43
CA PRO A 35 26.50 -14.46 -21.00
C PRO A 35 25.56 -15.01 -19.92
N LYS A 36 24.24 -14.83 -20.11
CA LYS A 36 23.20 -15.20 -19.15
C LYS A 36 23.23 -16.67 -18.69
N TRP A 37 23.71 -17.57 -19.51
CA TRP A 37 23.82 -19.00 -19.18
C TRP A 37 25.08 -19.36 -18.34
N TRP A 38 26.02 -18.40 -18.17
CA TRP A 38 27.25 -18.59 -17.41
C TRP A 38 27.40 -17.50 -16.32
N GLN A 39 26.31 -17.25 -15.60
CA GLN A 39 26.31 -16.31 -14.49
C GLN A 39 26.64 -17.01 -13.17
N PRO A 40 27.22 -16.29 -12.18
CA PRO A 40 27.46 -16.83 -10.85
C PRO A 40 26.14 -17.21 -10.18
N VAL A 41 26.22 -18.23 -9.33
CA VAL A 41 25.06 -18.62 -8.49
C VAL A 41 24.77 -17.51 -7.49
N ASN A 42 23.52 -17.04 -7.47
CA ASN A 42 23.08 -16.08 -6.46
C ASN A 42 23.03 -16.78 -5.10
N LEU A 43 23.89 -16.36 -4.20
CA LEU A 43 23.92 -16.87 -2.83
C LEU A 43 22.84 -16.17 -2.01
N GLY A 44 22.11 -16.94 -1.21
CA GLY A 44 21.08 -16.39 -0.32
C GLY A 44 21.64 -15.52 0.81
N LEU A 45 20.74 -14.93 1.58
CA LEU A 45 21.04 -14.02 2.69
C LEU A 45 22.06 -14.60 3.67
N ASP A 46 21.99 -15.91 3.95
CA ASP A 46 22.84 -16.61 4.93
C ASP A 46 24.31 -16.67 4.51
N LEU A 47 24.59 -16.62 3.20
CA LEU A 47 25.94 -16.77 2.65
C LEU A 47 26.55 -15.43 2.19
N GLN A 48 25.74 -14.51 1.68
CA GLN A 48 26.21 -13.19 1.24
C GLN A 48 26.05 -12.11 2.33
N GLY A 49 25.29 -12.41 3.39
CA GLY A 49 24.79 -11.41 4.30
C GLY A 49 23.74 -10.51 3.62
N GLY A 50 23.17 -9.58 4.33
CA GLY A 50 22.18 -8.66 3.80
C GLY A 50 21.25 -8.14 4.87
N SER A 51 20.17 -7.48 4.45
CA SER A 51 19.17 -6.92 5.33
C SER A 51 17.92 -7.78 5.37
N ASN A 52 17.41 -8.03 6.59
CA ASN A 52 16.11 -8.66 6.82
C ASN A 52 15.23 -7.64 7.54
N LEU A 53 14.14 -7.25 6.92
CA LEU A 53 13.21 -6.26 7.43
C LEU A 53 11.82 -6.88 7.61
N LEU A 54 11.19 -6.55 8.72
CA LEU A 54 9.79 -6.84 8.96
C LEU A 54 9.01 -5.53 8.91
N LEU A 55 8.14 -5.41 7.93
CA LEU A 55 7.28 -4.25 7.73
C LEU A 55 5.89 -4.56 8.23
N GLU A 56 5.26 -3.62 8.90
CA GLU A 56 3.88 -3.68 9.36
C GLU A 56 3.02 -2.73 8.53
N VAL A 57 1.89 -3.21 8.04
CA VAL A 57 0.93 -2.42 7.27
C VAL A 57 -0.07 -1.79 8.24
N LYS A 58 -0.14 -0.46 8.28
CA LYS A 58 -1.10 0.28 9.12
C LYS A 58 -2.50 0.24 8.53
N LEU A 59 -3.23 -0.79 8.85
CA LEU A 59 -4.59 -1.03 8.34
C LEU A 59 -5.62 -0.01 8.86
N ASP A 60 -5.41 0.54 10.06
CA ASP A 60 -6.31 1.52 10.67
C ASP A 60 -6.45 2.80 9.84
N ASP A 61 -5.34 3.28 9.27
CA ASP A 61 -5.35 4.46 8.41
C ASP A 61 -6.15 4.20 7.12
N VAL A 62 -6.02 3.00 6.55
CA VAL A 62 -6.78 2.59 5.36
C VAL A 62 -8.27 2.46 5.66
N LEU A 63 -8.63 1.86 6.80
CA LEU A 63 -10.02 1.75 7.23
C LEU A 63 -10.64 3.12 7.45
N LYS A 64 -9.93 4.04 8.09
CA LYS A 64 -10.37 5.41 8.31
C LYS A 64 -10.62 6.16 7.00
N ASP A 65 -9.72 6.04 6.03
CA ASP A 65 -9.88 6.63 4.69
C ASP A 65 -11.11 6.02 3.98
N ARG A 66 -11.30 4.70 4.09
CA ARG A 66 -12.49 4.00 3.56
C ARG A 66 -13.78 4.49 4.22
N MET A 67 -13.81 4.61 5.55
CA MET A 67 -14.99 5.12 6.26
C MET A 67 -15.31 6.56 5.86
N SER A 68 -14.30 7.40 5.64
CA SER A 68 -14.50 8.75 5.11
C SER A 68 -15.13 8.74 3.72
N THR A 69 -14.71 7.83 2.84
CA THR A 69 -15.31 7.65 1.51
C THR A 69 -16.77 7.18 1.60
N VAL A 70 -17.05 6.24 2.51
CA VAL A 70 -18.42 5.76 2.78
C VAL A 70 -19.29 6.90 3.33
N GLU A 71 -18.77 7.74 4.23
CA GLU A 71 -19.49 8.93 4.74
C GLU A 71 -19.86 9.88 3.60
N ASP A 72 -18.92 10.15 2.69
CA ASP A 72 -19.17 11.04 1.57
C ASP A 72 -20.21 10.47 0.60
N SER A 73 -20.13 9.19 0.30
CA SER A 73 -21.11 8.48 -0.54
C SER A 73 -22.49 8.47 0.12
N ALA A 74 -22.54 8.20 1.43
CA ALA A 74 -23.79 8.25 2.19
C ALA A 74 -24.39 9.65 2.17
N ARG A 75 -23.57 10.69 2.37
CA ARG A 75 -23.98 12.09 2.29
C ARG A 75 -24.57 12.47 0.94
N GLN A 76 -23.93 12.01 -0.14
CA GLN A 76 -24.40 12.24 -1.50
C GLN A 76 -25.75 11.56 -1.73
N LEU A 77 -25.88 10.26 -1.40
CA LEU A 77 -27.11 9.51 -1.55
C LEU A 77 -28.29 10.10 -0.76
N LEU A 78 -28.03 10.54 0.47
CA LEU A 78 -29.07 11.18 1.30
C LEU A 78 -29.55 12.49 0.69
N ARG A 79 -28.65 13.30 0.13
CA ARG A 79 -29.00 14.58 -0.53
C ARG A 79 -29.77 14.35 -1.83
N GLU A 80 -29.34 13.42 -2.68
CA GLU A 80 -29.99 13.09 -3.94
C GLU A 80 -31.42 12.58 -3.73
N ASN A 81 -31.63 11.81 -2.68
CA ASN A 81 -32.94 11.27 -2.31
C ASN A 81 -33.76 12.19 -1.38
N LYS A 82 -33.25 13.43 -1.09
CA LYS A 82 -33.89 14.42 -0.23
C LYS A 82 -34.23 13.91 1.18
N ILE A 83 -33.41 12.98 1.71
CA ILE A 83 -33.57 12.43 3.04
C ILE A 83 -32.90 13.38 4.04
N ARG A 84 -33.66 13.85 5.02
CA ARG A 84 -33.13 14.67 6.12
C ARG A 84 -32.41 13.79 7.13
N TYR A 85 -31.22 14.19 7.51
CA TYR A 85 -30.37 13.47 8.45
C TYR A 85 -29.68 14.42 9.44
N GLN A 86 -29.26 13.88 10.55
CA GLN A 86 -28.49 14.56 11.60
C GLN A 86 -27.23 13.75 11.92
N ASN A 87 -26.20 14.44 12.41
CA ASN A 87 -24.99 13.81 12.97
C ASN A 87 -24.34 12.74 12.08
N LEU A 88 -24.21 13.02 10.77
CA LEU A 88 -23.44 12.14 9.90
C LEU A 88 -21.95 12.31 10.18
N SER A 89 -21.30 11.26 10.66
CA SER A 89 -19.88 11.27 11.01
C SER A 89 -19.22 9.91 10.77
N ALA A 90 -18.00 9.94 10.23
CA ALA A 90 -17.14 8.75 10.13
C ALA A 90 -16.30 8.61 11.38
N GLY A 91 -16.30 7.41 11.94
CA GLY A 91 -15.33 6.94 12.93
C GLY A 91 -14.21 6.13 12.26
N SER A 92 -13.39 5.43 13.06
CA SER A 92 -12.34 4.55 12.55
C SER A 92 -12.89 3.33 11.83
N GLU A 93 -13.99 2.74 12.32
CA GLU A 93 -14.53 1.46 11.84
C GLU A 93 -15.99 1.54 11.38
N SER A 94 -16.66 2.66 11.60
CA SER A 94 -18.07 2.82 11.26
C SER A 94 -18.46 4.26 10.95
N VAL A 95 -19.48 4.41 10.12
CA VAL A 95 -20.15 5.68 9.86
C VAL A 95 -21.49 5.68 10.57
N LYS A 96 -21.79 6.74 11.31
CA LYS A 96 -23.04 6.90 12.04
C LYS A 96 -23.86 8.03 11.45
N VAL A 97 -25.16 7.81 11.30
CA VAL A 97 -26.11 8.84 10.84
C VAL A 97 -27.45 8.66 11.54
N LYS A 98 -28.03 9.75 12.01
CA LYS A 98 -29.35 9.75 12.63
C LYS A 98 -30.41 10.20 11.64
N ILE A 99 -31.47 9.38 11.48
CA ILE A 99 -32.62 9.66 10.62
C ILE A 99 -33.89 9.47 11.43
N GLU A 100 -34.66 10.55 11.65
CA GLU A 100 -35.83 10.53 12.51
C GLU A 100 -37.03 9.77 11.91
N ASN A 101 -37.25 9.95 10.60
CA ASN A 101 -38.41 9.36 9.94
C ASN A 101 -38.15 7.90 9.60
N LEU A 102 -39.03 7.00 10.06
CA LEU A 102 -38.91 5.53 9.87
C LEU A 102 -38.88 5.12 8.40
N ASN A 103 -39.77 5.72 7.57
CA ASN A 103 -39.80 5.38 6.14
C ASN A 103 -38.51 5.81 5.42
N SER A 104 -38.03 7.02 5.72
CA SER A 104 -36.77 7.53 5.20
C SER A 104 -35.58 6.70 5.68
N ARG A 105 -35.63 6.14 6.89
CA ARG A 105 -34.61 5.27 7.47
C ARG A 105 -34.53 3.94 6.70
N ASN A 106 -35.66 3.31 6.41
CA ASN A 106 -35.72 2.08 5.63
C ASN A 106 -35.21 2.30 4.18
N GLN A 107 -35.56 3.44 3.58
CA GLN A 107 -35.04 3.83 2.27
C GLN A 107 -33.52 4.03 2.31
N ALA A 108 -33.00 4.77 3.30
CA ALA A 108 -31.57 5.01 3.48
C ALA A 108 -30.79 3.72 3.69
N ARG A 109 -31.32 2.77 4.49
CA ARG A 109 -30.74 1.44 4.67
C ARG A 109 -30.55 0.71 3.34
N GLY A 110 -31.56 0.76 2.45
CA GLY A 110 -31.47 0.16 1.11
C GLY A 110 -30.45 0.84 0.21
N LEU A 111 -30.30 2.17 0.33
CA LEU A 111 -29.32 2.93 -0.43
C LEU A 111 -27.88 2.66 0.05
N PHE A 112 -27.63 2.61 1.36
CA PHE A 112 -26.32 2.38 1.94
C PHE A 112 -25.75 1.00 1.58
N LYS A 113 -26.60 -0.03 1.52
CA LYS A 113 -26.17 -1.36 1.06
C LYS A 113 -25.66 -1.39 -0.38
N LYS A 114 -25.99 -0.37 -1.18
CA LYS A 114 -25.52 -0.26 -2.58
C LYS A 114 -24.19 0.45 -2.71
N ILE A 115 -23.66 1.07 -1.63
CA ILE A 115 -22.37 1.77 -1.65
C ILE A 115 -21.23 0.78 -1.89
N ASP A 116 -21.28 -0.35 -1.16
CA ASP A 116 -20.28 -1.41 -1.28
C ASP A 116 -20.91 -2.74 -0.84
N ASN A 117 -20.54 -3.84 -1.52
CA ASN A 117 -21.10 -5.18 -1.26
C ASN A 117 -20.78 -5.73 0.15
N GLY A 118 -19.75 -5.20 0.80
CA GLY A 118 -19.33 -5.62 2.14
C GLY A 118 -19.95 -4.85 3.29
N ILE A 119 -20.85 -3.89 3.01
CA ILE A 119 -21.42 -3.01 4.03
C ILE A 119 -22.59 -3.68 4.75
N LEU A 120 -22.54 -3.63 6.07
CA LEU A 120 -23.64 -3.92 6.98
C LEU A 120 -24.21 -2.61 7.52
N VAL A 121 -25.55 -2.53 7.60
CA VAL A 121 -26.24 -1.39 8.17
C VAL A 121 -27.06 -1.89 9.36
N GLU A 122 -26.64 -1.52 10.54
CA GLU A 122 -27.32 -1.79 11.82
C GLU A 122 -28.13 -0.56 12.23
N GLU A 123 -29.18 -0.80 12.96
CA GLU A 123 -30.05 0.26 13.49
C GLU A 123 -30.06 0.16 15.00
N ASN A 124 -29.74 1.27 15.64
CA ASN A 124 -29.83 1.40 17.09
C ASN A 124 -31.25 1.82 17.50
N GLU A 125 -31.59 1.59 18.76
CA GLU A 125 -32.89 1.93 19.33
C GLU A 125 -33.24 3.43 19.22
N ASP A 126 -32.23 4.31 19.20
CA ASP A 126 -32.37 5.77 19.08
C ASP A 126 -32.59 6.25 17.63
N GLY A 127 -32.72 5.34 16.67
CA GLY A 127 -32.89 5.63 15.24
C GLY A 127 -31.62 6.02 14.51
N THR A 128 -30.45 5.78 15.11
CA THR A 128 -29.16 5.94 14.46
C THR A 128 -28.83 4.70 13.62
N LEU A 129 -28.54 4.91 12.35
CA LEU A 129 -27.99 3.89 11.47
C LEU A 129 -26.47 3.86 11.61
N VAL A 130 -25.94 2.67 11.85
CA VAL A 130 -24.49 2.39 11.93
C VAL A 130 -24.10 1.59 10.70
N ILE A 131 -23.25 2.16 9.88
CA ILE A 131 -22.73 1.58 8.64
C ILE A 131 -21.34 1.07 8.95
N LYS A 132 -21.10 -0.22 8.76
CA LYS A 132 -19.79 -0.86 8.98
C LYS A 132 -19.54 -1.93 7.95
N TYR A 133 -18.28 -2.33 7.76
CA TYR A 133 -17.96 -3.51 6.96
C TYR A 133 -18.23 -4.79 7.75
N SER A 134 -18.63 -5.85 7.05
CA SER A 134 -18.69 -7.19 7.62
C SER A 134 -17.28 -7.70 7.93
N GLU A 135 -17.15 -8.64 8.87
CA GLU A 135 -15.86 -9.27 9.18
C GLU A 135 -15.21 -9.93 7.94
N ALA A 136 -16.03 -10.55 7.08
CA ALA A 136 -15.55 -11.13 5.82
C ALA A 136 -14.97 -10.06 4.90
N ALA A 137 -15.66 -8.93 4.72
CA ALA A 137 -15.20 -7.82 3.89
C ALA A 137 -13.96 -7.13 4.48
N LEU A 138 -13.88 -7.01 5.81
CA LEU A 138 -12.68 -6.50 6.47
C LEU A 138 -11.46 -7.40 6.24
N ASN A 139 -11.64 -8.71 6.33
CA ASN A 139 -10.56 -9.66 6.07
C ASN A 139 -10.11 -9.63 4.62
N GLU A 140 -11.04 -9.55 3.67
CA GLU A 140 -10.72 -9.39 2.25
C GLU A 140 -9.97 -8.08 1.99
N LEU A 141 -10.41 -6.97 2.59
CA LEU A 141 -9.74 -5.68 2.50
C LEU A 141 -8.32 -5.74 3.05
N ARG A 142 -8.12 -6.35 4.22
CA ARG A 142 -6.79 -6.56 4.81
C ARG A 142 -5.86 -7.31 3.87
N LEU A 143 -6.31 -8.43 3.32
CA LEU A 143 -5.53 -9.22 2.38
C LEU A 143 -5.14 -8.40 1.14
N LYS A 144 -6.10 -7.69 0.56
CA LYS A 144 -5.89 -6.84 -0.62
C LYS A 144 -4.89 -5.72 -0.36
N VAL A 145 -4.99 -5.04 0.79
CA VAL A 145 -4.07 -3.96 1.17
C VAL A 145 -2.66 -4.48 1.36
N VAL A 146 -2.50 -5.65 2.00
CA VAL A 146 -1.17 -6.25 2.18
C VAL A 146 -0.57 -6.65 0.82
N ASP A 147 -1.35 -7.23 -0.09
CA ASP A 147 -0.89 -7.60 -1.43
C ASP A 147 -0.48 -6.35 -2.25
N GLN A 148 -1.26 -5.27 -2.19
CA GLN A 148 -0.90 -3.99 -2.81
C GLN A 148 0.37 -3.41 -2.19
N SER A 149 0.53 -3.51 -0.87
CA SER A 149 1.74 -3.06 -0.19
C SER A 149 2.98 -3.86 -0.61
N ILE A 150 2.85 -5.17 -0.83
CA ILE A 150 3.92 -6.03 -1.37
C ILE A 150 4.37 -5.53 -2.75
N GLU A 151 3.43 -5.21 -3.63
CA GLU A 151 3.74 -4.69 -4.97
C GLU A 151 4.45 -3.32 -4.92
N ILE A 152 4.00 -2.43 -4.02
CA ILE A 152 4.66 -1.13 -3.82
C ILE A 152 6.09 -1.32 -3.29
N VAL A 153 6.27 -2.20 -2.30
CA VAL A 153 7.58 -2.51 -1.72
C VAL A 153 8.48 -3.11 -2.79
N ARG A 154 7.98 -4.05 -3.60
CA ARG A 154 8.72 -4.67 -4.70
C ARG A 154 9.24 -3.63 -5.69
N ARG A 155 8.37 -2.74 -6.20
CA ARG A 155 8.77 -1.66 -7.13
C ARG A 155 9.88 -0.79 -6.56
N ARG A 156 9.79 -0.40 -5.29
CA ARG A 156 10.81 0.44 -4.63
C ARG A 156 12.13 -0.28 -4.44
N ILE A 157 12.09 -1.58 -4.20
CA ILE A 157 13.28 -2.41 -4.04
C ILE A 157 13.95 -2.68 -5.39
N ASP A 158 13.16 -2.86 -6.45
CA ASP A 158 13.68 -3.03 -7.80
C ASP A 158 14.45 -1.79 -8.28
N GLU A 159 14.02 -0.58 -7.85
CA GLU A 159 14.77 0.67 -8.10
C GLU A 159 16.17 0.68 -7.47
N LEU A 160 16.40 -0.11 -6.42
CA LEU A 160 17.73 -0.27 -5.80
C LEU A 160 18.67 -1.19 -6.59
N GLY A 161 18.17 -1.89 -7.61
CA GLY A 161 18.93 -2.85 -8.38
C GLY A 161 19.37 -4.08 -7.58
N THR A 162 18.65 -4.41 -6.50
CA THR A 162 18.95 -5.61 -5.68
C THR A 162 18.66 -6.87 -6.48
N LYS A 163 19.60 -7.81 -6.41
CA LYS A 163 19.42 -9.11 -7.06
C LYS A 163 18.55 -10.00 -6.18
N GLU A 164 17.45 -10.49 -6.74
CA GLU A 164 16.57 -11.50 -6.15
C GLU A 164 16.09 -11.19 -4.71
N PRO A 165 15.39 -10.05 -4.49
CA PRO A 165 14.80 -9.77 -3.19
C PRO A 165 13.69 -10.79 -2.88
N VAL A 166 13.62 -11.28 -1.64
CA VAL A 166 12.51 -12.11 -1.17
C VAL A 166 11.53 -11.22 -0.44
N ILE A 167 10.32 -11.08 -0.97
CA ILE A 167 9.26 -10.28 -0.39
C ILE A 167 8.04 -11.18 -0.20
N GLN A 168 7.66 -11.41 1.05
CA GLN A 168 6.61 -12.36 1.39
C GLN A 168 5.71 -11.81 2.48
N ARG A 169 4.42 -12.16 2.41
CA ARG A 169 3.48 -11.89 3.49
C ARG A 169 3.77 -12.78 4.69
N GLN A 170 3.71 -12.18 5.87
CA GLN A 170 3.79 -12.89 7.14
C GLN A 170 2.57 -12.55 8.01
N GLY A 171 1.68 -13.50 8.18
CA GLY A 171 0.43 -13.28 8.92
C GLY A 171 -0.56 -12.42 8.13
N THR A 172 -1.32 -11.57 8.84
CA THR A 172 -2.45 -10.79 8.31
C THR A 172 -2.07 -9.36 7.90
N ASP A 173 -0.99 -8.83 8.45
CA ASP A 173 -0.65 -7.39 8.42
C ASP A 173 0.84 -7.11 8.22
N ARG A 174 1.69 -8.15 8.09
CA ARG A 174 3.13 -7.99 7.99
C ARG A 174 3.71 -8.50 6.69
N ILE A 175 4.84 -7.91 6.30
CA ILE A 175 5.60 -8.25 5.10
C ILE A 175 7.06 -8.45 5.52
N VAL A 176 7.60 -9.62 5.22
CA VAL A 176 9.04 -9.90 5.36
C VAL A 176 9.73 -9.52 4.06
N VAL A 177 10.81 -8.76 4.18
CA VAL A 177 11.64 -8.32 3.07
C VAL A 177 13.08 -8.73 3.35
N GLN A 178 13.62 -9.60 2.51
CA GLN A 178 15.00 -10.06 2.59
C GLN A 178 15.77 -9.56 1.36
N LEU A 179 16.86 -8.87 1.61
CA LEU A 179 17.67 -8.18 0.59
C LEU A 179 19.10 -8.70 0.65
N PRO A 180 19.44 -9.76 -0.11
CA PRO A 180 20.79 -10.27 -0.15
C PRO A 180 21.78 -9.22 -0.68
N GLY A 181 22.97 -9.14 -0.06
CA GLY A 181 24.04 -8.23 -0.46
C GLY A 181 23.86 -6.76 -0.02
N LEU A 182 22.71 -6.36 0.50
CA LEU A 182 22.45 -5.01 1.01
C LEU A 182 22.74 -4.94 2.52
N GLN A 183 23.90 -4.40 2.89
CA GLN A 183 24.36 -4.35 4.28
C GLN A 183 23.81 -3.16 5.09
N ASN A 184 23.16 -2.19 4.46
CA ASN A 184 22.65 -0.99 5.15
C ASN A 184 21.12 -0.99 5.25
N PRO A 185 20.52 -1.53 6.33
CA PRO A 185 19.08 -1.57 6.53
C PRO A 185 18.45 -0.19 6.70
N GLU A 186 19.20 0.81 7.23
CA GLU A 186 18.69 2.16 7.44
C GLU A 186 18.41 2.89 6.12
N TYR A 187 19.24 2.66 5.10
CA TYR A 187 19.00 3.19 3.77
C TYR A 187 17.69 2.64 3.18
N VAL A 188 17.46 1.33 3.32
CA VAL A 188 16.22 0.69 2.86
C VAL A 188 15.01 1.21 3.63
N LYS A 189 15.09 1.35 4.95
CA LYS A 189 14.03 1.95 5.77
C LYS A 189 13.70 3.37 5.31
N THR A 190 14.71 4.18 5.03
CA THR A 190 14.51 5.56 4.54
C THR A 190 13.81 5.58 3.18
N LEU A 191 14.17 4.67 2.28
CA LEU A 191 13.55 4.57 0.97
C LEU A 191 12.10 4.10 1.06
N LEU A 192 11.86 3.03 1.81
CA LEU A 192 10.51 2.48 2.00
C LEU A 192 9.61 3.41 2.80
N GLY A 193 10.18 4.15 3.76
CA GLY A 193 9.46 5.09 4.62
C GLY A 193 9.07 6.41 3.93
N LYS A 194 9.66 6.74 2.78
CA LYS A 194 9.24 7.91 1.99
C LYS A 194 7.87 7.64 1.36
N THR A 195 6.83 8.00 2.08
CA THR A 195 5.46 7.97 1.54
C THR A 195 5.12 9.33 0.94
N ALA A 196 4.97 9.39 -0.38
CA ALA A 196 4.43 10.56 -1.06
C ALA A 196 3.03 10.20 -1.57
N LYS A 197 2.00 10.67 -0.87
CA LYS A 197 0.62 10.56 -1.38
C LYS A 197 0.37 11.73 -2.33
N LEU A 198 0.29 11.45 -3.63
CA LEU A 198 -0.10 12.44 -4.61
C LEU A 198 -1.61 12.70 -4.50
N SER A 199 -2.00 13.95 -4.34
CA SER A 199 -3.40 14.32 -4.32
C SER A 199 -3.61 15.60 -5.15
N PHE A 200 -4.61 15.58 -6.01
CA PHE A 200 -5.01 16.73 -6.81
C PHE A 200 -6.17 17.45 -6.14
N HIS A 201 -5.99 18.72 -5.89
CA HIS A 201 -7.01 19.56 -5.27
C HIS A 201 -7.41 20.68 -6.21
N MET A 202 -8.70 21.01 -6.24
CA MET A 202 -9.16 22.20 -6.95
C MET A 202 -8.72 23.44 -6.20
N VAL A 203 -8.21 24.44 -6.97
CA VAL A 203 -7.95 25.76 -6.43
C VAL A 203 -9.29 26.47 -6.23
N ASP A 204 -9.52 26.99 -5.03
CA ASP A 204 -10.73 27.78 -4.73
C ASP A 204 -10.53 29.22 -5.16
N SER A 205 -11.04 29.56 -6.34
CA SER A 205 -10.94 30.90 -6.90
C SER A 205 -11.87 31.93 -6.24
N ARG A 206 -12.76 31.49 -5.33
CA ARG A 206 -13.69 32.38 -4.60
C ARG A 206 -13.04 33.04 -3.41
N SER A 207 -11.97 32.47 -2.90
CA SER A 207 -11.26 32.95 -1.72
C SER A 207 -9.82 33.27 -2.07
N THR A 208 -9.35 34.44 -1.66
CA THR A 208 -7.95 34.81 -1.86
C THR A 208 -7.08 34.37 -0.68
N ALA A 209 -5.76 34.27 -0.90
CA ALA A 209 -4.81 34.00 0.19
C ALA A 209 -4.85 35.08 1.28
N ALA A 210 -5.24 36.31 0.92
CA ALA A 210 -5.42 37.41 1.88
C ALA A 210 -6.65 37.20 2.77
N ASP A 211 -7.77 36.71 2.21
CA ASP A 211 -8.98 36.37 2.98
C ASP A 211 -8.74 35.20 3.92
N ALA A 212 -7.95 34.24 3.47
CA ALA A 212 -7.52 33.11 4.28
C ALA A 212 -6.74 33.53 5.53
N ARG A 213 -5.80 34.48 5.38
CA ARG A 213 -5.03 35.04 6.50
C ARG A 213 -5.88 35.85 7.48
N ARG A 214 -7.02 36.36 7.04
CA ARG A 214 -8.01 37.09 7.86
C ARG A 214 -9.04 36.18 8.52
N GLY A 215 -8.88 34.85 8.42
CA GLY A 215 -9.81 33.88 9.01
C GLY A 215 -11.12 33.70 8.25
N LYS A 216 -11.27 34.26 7.05
CA LYS A 216 -12.47 34.16 6.21
C LYS A 216 -12.44 32.95 5.25
N LEU A 217 -11.84 31.84 5.68
CA LEU A 217 -11.85 30.60 4.90
C LEU A 217 -13.15 29.83 5.14
N GLY A 218 -13.76 29.38 4.05
CA GLY A 218 -14.84 28.40 4.14
C GLY A 218 -14.36 27.10 4.78
N SER A 219 -15.22 26.40 5.51
CA SER A 219 -14.89 25.12 6.18
C SER A 219 -14.40 24.03 5.20
N SER A 220 -14.72 24.15 3.91
CA SER A 220 -14.33 23.24 2.84
C SER A 220 -12.99 23.56 2.18
N SER A 221 -12.34 24.68 2.52
CA SER A 221 -11.10 25.13 1.93
C SER A 221 -9.94 25.11 2.93
N ARG A 222 -8.72 24.98 2.45
CA ARG A 222 -7.49 25.09 3.24
C ARG A 222 -6.43 25.86 2.49
N LEU A 223 -5.54 26.49 3.26
CA LEU A 223 -4.38 27.19 2.74
C LEU A 223 -3.22 26.22 2.57
N ILE A 224 -2.54 26.26 1.42
CA ILE A 224 -1.31 25.51 1.17
C ILE A 224 -0.23 26.46 0.63
N LYS A 225 1.01 26.21 1.00
CA LYS A 225 2.15 26.95 0.51
C LYS A 225 2.78 26.15 -0.64
N GLY A 226 2.93 26.79 -1.80
CA GLY A 226 3.60 26.21 -2.95
C GLY A 226 5.12 26.21 -2.81
N GLU A 227 5.79 25.46 -3.66
CA GLU A 227 7.25 25.32 -3.67
C GLU A 227 7.98 26.67 -3.94
N GLY A 228 7.39 27.54 -4.73
CA GLY A 228 7.88 28.91 -5.00
C GLY A 228 7.58 29.94 -3.89
N GLY A 229 6.99 29.51 -2.75
CA GLY A 229 6.59 30.40 -1.65
C GLY A 229 5.22 31.07 -1.82
N GLU A 230 4.59 30.86 -2.95
CA GLU A 230 3.22 31.32 -3.21
C GLU A 230 2.22 30.56 -2.34
N THR A 231 1.11 31.21 -2.03
CA THR A 231 0.09 30.63 -1.15
C THR A 231 -1.20 30.47 -1.91
N TYR A 232 -1.73 29.24 -1.93
CA TYR A 232 -2.95 28.89 -2.63
C TYR A 232 -4.05 28.49 -1.65
N VAL A 233 -5.27 28.88 -1.98
CA VAL A 233 -6.47 28.34 -1.32
C VAL A 233 -6.97 27.17 -2.13
N ILE A 234 -7.01 26.00 -1.53
CA ILE A 234 -7.44 24.78 -2.20
C ILE A 234 -8.59 24.10 -1.45
N SER A 235 -9.39 23.32 -2.16
CA SER A 235 -10.40 22.47 -1.54
C SER A 235 -9.73 21.49 -0.56
N ARG A 236 -10.31 21.26 0.61
CA ARG A 236 -9.83 20.24 1.56
C ARG A 236 -9.90 18.84 1.00
N LYS A 237 -10.93 18.55 0.20
CA LYS A 237 -11.09 17.25 -0.44
C LYS A 237 -10.27 17.19 -1.72
N PRO A 238 -9.45 16.16 -1.92
CA PRO A 238 -8.85 15.91 -3.21
C PRO A 238 -9.93 15.54 -4.22
N VAL A 239 -9.75 15.96 -5.46
CA VAL A 239 -10.60 15.56 -6.60
C VAL A 239 -10.17 14.19 -7.09
N VAL A 240 -8.85 13.96 -7.10
CA VAL A 240 -8.22 12.70 -7.47
C VAL A 240 -7.07 12.46 -6.51
N GLY A 241 -6.97 11.27 -5.95
CA GLY A 241 -5.81 10.79 -5.21
C GLY A 241 -5.01 9.85 -6.09
N GLY A 242 -3.67 10.00 -6.10
CA GLY A 242 -2.78 8.97 -6.62
C GLY A 242 -2.57 7.91 -5.55
N GLU A 243 -2.77 6.67 -5.91
CA GLU A 243 -2.40 5.50 -5.09
C GLU A 243 -0.90 5.24 -5.18
#